data_0f942b9c1606e6c8b27d45a8fbbb37e9
#
_entry.id   0f942b9c1606e6c8b27d45a8fbbb37e9
#
_cell.length_a   1.000
_cell.length_b   1.000
_cell.length_c   1.000
_cell.angle_alpha   90.00
_cell.angle_beta   90.00
_cell.angle_gamma   90.00
#
_symmetry.space_group_name_H-M   'P 1'
#
loop_
_entity.id
_entity.type
_entity.pdbx_description
1 polymer ?
#
loop_
_entity_poly.entity_id
_entity_poly.type
_entity_poly.pdbx_seq_one_letter_code
_entity_poly.pdbx_strand_id
1 'polypeptide(L)'
;MDDALVIQNTSSEGLGLLQQLLESDGYVIKTIHAKQETLPSKKHSLLIILGAPESVNDDLEYLSDEIHLIQNYVSNGIPVLGICLGSQLIAKAFGASVYHGPKKEIGFFHDLRYDRNNMSDLFSNYDNPFTAFHWHE
;
A
#
# COMPACT_ATOMS: atom_id res chain seq x y z
N MET A 1 16.19 13.86 9.25
CA MET A 1 16.15 12.39 9.36
C MET A 1 14.83 11.95 8.78
N ASP A 2 14.89 11.11 7.77
CA ASP A 2 13.69 10.63 7.11
C ASP A 2 12.98 9.60 7.99
N ASP A 3 11.67 9.72 8.08
CA ASP A 3 10.83 8.83 8.89
C ASP A 3 9.69 8.26 8.04
N ALA A 4 9.40 6.98 8.22
CA ALA A 4 8.31 6.29 7.54
C ALA A 4 7.22 5.91 8.54
N LEU A 5 5.98 6.28 8.22
CA LEU A 5 4.80 5.78 8.90
C LEU A 5 4.31 4.52 8.18
N VAL A 6 4.17 3.44 8.91
CA VAL A 6 3.64 2.17 8.41
C VAL A 6 2.32 1.87 9.08
N ILE A 7 1.28 1.71 8.29
CA ILE A 7 -0.02 1.24 8.79
C ILE A 7 -0.12 -0.25 8.54
N GLN A 8 -0.15 -1.00 9.63
CA GLN A 8 -0.29 -2.46 9.63
C GLN A 8 -1.72 -2.84 9.97
N ASN A 9 -2.41 -3.47 9.04
CA ASN A 9 -3.84 -3.79 9.14
C ASN A 9 -4.12 -5.18 9.74
N THR A 10 -3.12 -6.06 9.73
CA THR A 10 -3.19 -7.36 10.40
C THR A 10 -1.81 -7.75 10.96
N SER A 11 -1.80 -8.47 12.06
CA SER A 11 -0.56 -8.87 12.74
C SER A 11 0.33 -9.81 11.90
N SER A 12 -0.26 -10.54 10.96
CA SER A 12 0.46 -11.48 10.09
C SER A 12 1.14 -10.83 8.88
N GLU A 13 0.82 -9.59 8.54
CA GLU A 13 1.33 -8.91 7.35
C GLU A 13 2.12 -7.66 7.74
N GLY A 14 3.40 -7.86 8.08
CA GLY A 14 4.35 -6.78 8.35
C GLY A 14 5.13 -6.36 7.11
N LEU A 15 6.09 -5.44 7.28
CA LEU A 15 6.93 -4.90 6.20
C LEU A 15 7.81 -5.95 5.50
N GLY A 16 8.17 -7.04 6.18
CA GLY A 16 9.06 -8.04 5.60
C GLY A 16 10.38 -7.44 5.14
N LEU A 17 10.78 -7.72 3.90
CA LEU A 17 12.03 -7.23 3.32
C LEU A 17 12.11 -5.69 3.24
N LEU A 18 10.97 -5.01 3.09
CA LEU A 18 10.94 -3.55 3.03
C LEU A 18 11.49 -2.90 4.31
N GLN A 19 11.36 -3.57 5.47
CA GLN A 19 11.92 -3.04 6.70
C GLN A 19 13.44 -2.87 6.59
N GLN A 20 14.14 -3.91 6.17
CA GLN A 20 15.59 -3.88 6.03
C GLN A 20 16.06 -2.84 5.01
N LEU A 21 15.33 -2.72 3.89
CA LEU A 21 15.63 -1.74 2.85
C LEU A 21 15.47 -0.30 3.37
N LEU A 22 14.36 0.00 4.03
CA LEU A 22 14.12 1.33 4.61
C LEU A 22 15.15 1.69 5.69
N GLU A 23 15.46 0.75 6.58
CA GLU A 23 16.48 0.95 7.61
C GLU A 23 17.86 1.18 7.01
N SER A 24 18.22 0.44 5.94
CA SER A 24 19.49 0.63 5.24
C SER A 24 19.59 1.98 4.52
N ASP A 25 18.45 2.52 4.08
CA ASP A 25 18.34 3.86 3.47
C ASP A 25 18.22 4.98 4.52
N GLY A 26 18.29 4.64 5.82
CA GLY A 26 18.32 5.59 6.92
C GLY A 26 16.96 6.06 7.41
N TYR A 27 15.87 5.41 7.04
CA TYR A 27 14.53 5.71 7.56
C TYR A 27 14.36 5.22 9.00
N VAL A 28 13.76 6.07 9.83
CA VAL A 28 13.21 5.65 11.12
C VAL A 28 11.77 5.20 10.91
N ILE A 29 11.48 3.94 11.21
CA ILE A 29 10.17 3.35 10.97
C ILE A 29 9.30 3.45 12.21
N LYS A 30 8.08 4.00 12.05
CA LYS A 30 7.01 3.96 13.04
C LYS A 30 5.87 3.12 12.49
N THR A 31 5.58 1.99 13.13
CA THR A 31 4.44 1.14 12.79
C THR A 31 3.26 1.44 13.71
N ILE A 32 2.07 1.55 13.13
CA ILE A 32 0.77 1.70 13.80
C ILE A 32 -0.11 0.52 13.40
N HIS A 33 -0.72 -0.12 14.39
CA HIS A 33 -1.71 -1.17 14.17
C HIS A 33 -3.11 -0.56 14.06
N ALA A 34 -3.62 -0.46 12.85
CA ALA A 34 -4.82 0.35 12.53
C ALA A 34 -6.07 0.01 13.36
N LYS A 35 -6.24 -1.26 13.71
CA LYS A 35 -7.40 -1.74 14.50
C LYS A 35 -7.25 -1.50 16.02
N GLN A 36 -6.09 -1.10 16.48
CA GLN A 36 -5.75 -1.02 17.90
C GLN A 36 -5.30 0.36 18.33
N GLU A 37 -4.82 1.16 17.40
CA GLU A 37 -4.16 2.43 17.68
C GLU A 37 -4.79 3.55 16.84
N THR A 38 -4.79 4.75 17.40
CA THR A 38 -5.21 5.95 16.68
C THR A 38 -4.13 6.38 15.69
N LEU A 39 -4.54 6.73 14.48
CA LEU A 39 -3.63 7.26 13.47
C LEU A 39 -3.00 8.58 13.92
N PRO A 40 -1.68 8.75 13.75
CA PRO A 40 -0.99 9.94 14.24
C PRO A 40 -1.34 11.17 13.39
N SER A 41 -1.44 12.32 14.05
CA SER A 41 -1.61 13.61 13.37
C SER A 41 -0.28 14.16 12.81
N LYS A 42 0.86 13.72 13.37
CA LYS A 42 2.19 14.09 12.86
C LYS A 42 2.43 13.44 11.51
N LYS A 43 2.88 14.24 10.54
CA LYS A 43 3.30 13.75 9.22
C LYS A 43 4.71 13.19 9.27
N HIS A 44 4.94 12.18 8.46
CA HIS A 44 6.22 11.51 8.23
C HIS A 44 6.65 11.75 6.78
N SER A 45 7.89 11.44 6.42
CA SER A 45 8.43 11.64 5.07
C SER A 45 7.89 10.64 4.04
N LEU A 46 7.35 9.51 4.52
CA LEU A 46 6.81 8.42 3.71
C LEU A 46 5.63 7.77 4.45
N LEU A 47 4.57 7.42 3.73
CA LEU A 47 3.47 6.60 4.23
C LEU A 47 3.45 5.26 3.52
N ILE A 48 3.39 4.17 4.28
CA ILE A 48 3.21 2.80 3.74
C ILE A 48 1.97 2.19 4.37
N ILE A 49 1.06 1.68 3.54
CA ILE A 49 -0.15 0.98 3.98
C ILE A 49 -0.08 -0.46 3.51
N LEU A 50 -0.09 -1.38 4.47
CA LEU A 50 0.04 -2.80 4.22
C LEU A 50 -1.31 -3.47 3.94
N GLY A 51 -1.24 -4.74 3.57
CA GLY A 51 -2.39 -5.56 3.26
C GLY A 51 -3.18 -6.04 4.47
N ALA A 52 -4.33 -6.63 4.18
CA ALA A 52 -5.19 -7.33 5.12
C ALA A 52 -6.20 -8.21 4.37
N PRO A 53 -6.83 -9.17 5.04
CA PRO A 53 -7.87 -10.01 4.42
C PRO A 53 -9.21 -9.29 4.20
N GLU A 54 -9.43 -8.13 4.83
CA GLU A 54 -10.65 -7.36 4.68
C GLU A 54 -10.77 -6.76 3.27
N SER A 55 -12.02 -6.53 2.85
CA SER A 55 -12.31 -5.79 1.62
C SER A 55 -12.23 -4.28 1.87
N VAL A 56 -11.70 -3.54 0.92
CA VAL A 56 -11.76 -2.07 0.92
C VAL A 56 -13.21 -1.55 0.86
N ASN A 57 -14.16 -2.41 0.49
CA ASN A 57 -15.58 -2.08 0.42
C ASN A 57 -16.35 -2.42 1.71
N ASP A 58 -15.68 -3.00 2.70
CA ASP A 58 -16.27 -3.19 4.02
C ASP A 58 -16.51 -1.83 4.69
N ASP A 59 -17.63 -1.71 5.39
CA ASP A 59 -17.97 -0.50 6.13
C ASP A 59 -17.29 -0.52 7.51
N LEU A 60 -16.00 -0.28 7.50
CA LEU A 60 -15.14 -0.29 8.68
C LEU A 60 -14.52 1.11 8.88
N GLU A 61 -14.70 1.65 10.09
CA GLU A 61 -14.28 3.01 10.42
C GLU A 61 -12.78 3.25 10.16
N TYR A 62 -11.92 2.31 10.56
CA TYR A 62 -10.48 2.45 10.38
C TYR A 62 -10.06 2.51 8.89
N LEU A 63 -10.81 1.91 7.96
CA LEU A 63 -10.56 2.02 6.52
C LEU A 63 -10.87 3.44 6.02
N SER A 64 -11.92 4.06 6.54
CA SER A 64 -12.25 5.46 6.23
C SER A 64 -11.16 6.40 6.75
N ASP A 65 -10.64 6.15 7.94
CA ASP A 65 -9.55 6.93 8.52
C ASP A 65 -8.27 6.80 7.69
N GLU A 66 -7.96 5.62 7.20
CA GLU A 66 -6.82 5.41 6.30
C GLU A 66 -6.99 6.13 4.96
N ILE A 67 -8.20 6.15 4.39
CA ILE A 67 -8.49 6.91 3.16
C ILE A 67 -8.22 8.40 3.39
N HIS A 68 -8.69 8.97 4.49
CA HIS A 68 -8.42 10.38 4.84
C HIS A 68 -6.92 10.64 5.06
N LEU A 69 -6.21 9.70 5.70
CA LEU A 69 -4.78 9.78 5.88
C LEU A 69 -4.04 9.82 4.54
N ILE A 70 -4.38 8.91 3.60
CA ILE A 70 -3.82 8.87 2.24
C ILE A 70 -4.02 10.20 1.54
N GLN A 71 -5.26 10.71 1.51
CA GLN A 71 -5.58 11.99 0.88
C GLN A 71 -4.76 13.15 1.48
N ASN A 72 -4.60 13.15 2.79
CA ASN A 72 -3.81 14.16 3.50
C ASN A 72 -2.32 14.10 3.12
N TYR A 73 -1.73 12.91 3.07
CA TYR A 73 -0.32 12.75 2.69
C TYR A 73 -0.06 13.19 1.26
N VAL A 74 -0.87 12.72 0.31
CA VAL A 74 -0.75 13.08 -1.10
C VAL A 74 -0.95 14.57 -1.33
N SER A 75 -1.94 15.20 -0.69
CA SER A 75 -2.17 16.66 -0.82
C SER A 75 -1.03 17.51 -0.26
N ASN A 76 -0.18 16.95 0.59
CA ASN A 76 1.03 17.59 1.08
C ASN A 76 2.30 17.18 0.33
N GLY A 77 2.17 16.47 -0.80
CA GLY A 77 3.30 16.05 -1.62
C GLY A 77 4.15 14.95 -0.98
N ILE A 78 3.63 14.24 0.02
CA ILE A 78 4.35 13.14 0.68
C ILE A 78 4.07 11.84 -0.06
N PRO A 79 5.10 11.05 -0.42
CA PRO A 79 4.90 9.79 -1.12
C PRO A 79 4.13 8.77 -0.28
N VAL A 80 3.29 8.00 -0.97
CA VAL A 80 2.46 6.94 -0.38
C VAL A 80 2.67 5.65 -1.15
N LEU A 81 2.97 4.57 -0.44
CA LEU A 81 3.05 3.22 -0.98
C LEU A 81 1.91 2.36 -0.40
N GLY A 82 1.10 1.76 -1.24
CA GLY A 82 0.07 0.80 -0.85
C GLY A 82 0.36 -0.60 -1.36
N ILE A 83 0.21 -1.60 -0.49
CA ILE A 83 0.40 -3.01 -0.82
C ILE A 83 -0.91 -3.75 -0.58
N CYS A 84 -1.41 -4.50 -1.58
CA CYS A 84 -2.66 -5.25 -1.51
C CYS A 84 -3.85 -4.34 -1.13
N LEU A 85 -4.47 -4.55 0.04
CA LEU A 85 -5.52 -3.65 0.55
C LEU A 85 -5.09 -2.18 0.52
N GLY A 86 -3.83 -1.88 0.87
CA GLY A 86 -3.30 -0.52 0.82
C GLY A 86 -3.36 0.10 -0.57
N SER A 87 -3.09 -0.66 -1.63
CA SER A 87 -3.22 -0.17 -3.01
C SER A 87 -4.67 0.08 -3.41
N GLN A 88 -5.60 -0.75 -2.92
CA GLN A 88 -7.04 -0.59 -3.13
C GLN A 88 -7.58 0.65 -2.40
N LEU A 89 -7.09 0.92 -1.18
CA LEU A 89 -7.42 2.13 -0.44
C LEU A 89 -6.94 3.39 -1.15
N ILE A 90 -5.74 3.37 -1.75
CA ILE A 90 -5.25 4.48 -2.58
C ILE A 90 -6.17 4.69 -3.77
N ALA A 91 -6.53 3.62 -4.49
CA ALA A 91 -7.44 3.71 -5.63
C ALA A 91 -8.79 4.34 -5.22
N LYS A 92 -9.38 3.87 -4.13
CA LYS A 92 -10.66 4.38 -3.61
C LYS A 92 -10.54 5.83 -3.11
N ALA A 93 -9.43 6.20 -2.47
CA ALA A 93 -9.18 7.56 -1.97
C ALA A 93 -9.23 8.62 -3.08
N PHE A 94 -8.93 8.23 -4.33
CA PHE A 94 -8.93 9.09 -5.50
C PHE A 94 -10.06 8.78 -6.49
N GLY A 95 -11.11 8.11 -6.04
CA GLY A 95 -12.38 7.94 -6.76
C GLY A 95 -12.40 6.79 -7.76
N ALA A 96 -11.41 5.91 -7.76
CA ALA A 96 -11.46 4.70 -8.56
C ALA A 96 -12.39 3.65 -7.93
N SER A 97 -13.04 2.86 -8.76
CA SER A 97 -13.84 1.73 -8.32
C SER A 97 -12.96 0.51 -8.04
N VAL A 98 -13.17 -0.12 -6.90
CA VAL A 98 -12.56 -1.41 -6.56
C VAL A 98 -13.68 -2.45 -6.46
N TYR A 99 -13.54 -3.55 -7.18
CA TYR A 99 -14.56 -4.60 -7.28
C TYR A 99 -13.90 -5.98 -7.38
N HIS A 100 -14.66 -7.02 -7.06
CA HIS A 100 -14.17 -8.39 -7.17
C HIS A 100 -13.90 -8.76 -8.62
N GLY A 101 -12.75 -9.40 -8.86
CA GLY A 101 -12.42 -10.00 -10.14
C GLY A 101 -13.34 -11.21 -10.45
N PRO A 102 -13.34 -11.70 -11.70
CA PRO A 102 -14.14 -12.85 -12.09
C PRO A 102 -13.69 -14.15 -11.41
N LYS A 103 -12.51 -14.19 -10.85
CA LYS A 103 -11.92 -15.31 -10.10
C LYS A 103 -10.81 -14.83 -9.17
N LYS A 104 -10.58 -15.60 -8.11
CA LYS A 104 -9.42 -15.37 -7.21
C LYS A 104 -8.12 -15.64 -7.94
N GLU A 105 -7.13 -14.84 -7.62
CA GLU A 105 -5.76 -14.99 -8.09
C GLU A 105 -4.86 -15.27 -6.88
N ILE A 106 -4.46 -16.53 -6.72
CA ILE A 106 -3.57 -16.98 -5.66
C ILE A 106 -2.46 -17.83 -6.29
N GLY A 107 -1.22 -17.40 -6.15
CA GLY A 107 -0.04 -18.09 -6.67
C GLY A 107 0.84 -17.21 -7.55
N PHE A 108 1.78 -17.85 -8.26
CA PHE A 108 2.63 -17.16 -9.20
C PHE A 108 1.93 -16.98 -10.56
N PHE A 109 1.87 -15.74 -11.00
CA PHE A 109 1.37 -15.37 -12.33
C PHE A 109 2.53 -14.90 -13.18
N HIS A 110 2.64 -15.53 -14.35
CA HIS A 110 3.67 -15.24 -15.35
C HIS A 110 3.09 -14.35 -16.45
N ASP A 111 3.96 -13.70 -17.21
CA ASP A 111 3.56 -12.84 -18.33
C ASP A 111 2.68 -11.65 -17.95
N LEU A 112 2.80 -11.17 -16.72
CA LEU A 112 2.16 -9.93 -16.29
C LEU A 112 2.78 -8.75 -17.06
N ARG A 113 1.90 -7.85 -17.52
CA ARG A 113 2.31 -6.68 -18.30
C ARG A 113 1.80 -5.41 -17.68
N TYR A 114 2.60 -4.38 -17.78
CA TYR A 114 2.20 -3.02 -17.45
C TYR A 114 2.22 -2.14 -18.71
N ASP A 115 1.36 -1.13 -18.73
CA ASP A 115 1.33 -0.16 -19.81
C ASP A 115 2.48 0.85 -19.67
N ARG A 116 3.47 0.74 -20.55
CA ARG A 116 4.65 1.63 -20.55
C ARG A 116 4.31 3.09 -20.79
N ASN A 117 3.17 3.39 -21.41
CA ASN A 117 2.77 4.77 -21.70
C ASN A 117 2.24 5.51 -20.47
N ASN A 118 1.77 4.73 -19.45
CA ASN A 118 1.19 5.27 -18.23
C ASN A 118 2.05 4.99 -16.98
N MET A 119 3.30 4.56 -17.19
CA MET A 119 4.21 4.22 -16.10
C MET A 119 4.97 5.42 -15.58
N SER A 120 5.15 5.43 -14.24
CA SER A 120 6.18 6.25 -13.64
C SER A 120 7.58 5.69 -13.97
N ASP A 121 8.61 6.53 -13.93
CA ASP A 121 10.00 6.13 -14.12
C ASP A 121 10.48 5.06 -13.14
N LEU A 122 9.77 4.88 -12.02
CA LEU A 122 10.04 3.83 -11.02
C LEU A 122 10.10 2.41 -11.61
N PHE A 123 9.31 2.14 -12.66
CA PHE A 123 9.23 0.80 -13.26
C PHE A 123 9.96 0.69 -14.61
N SER A 124 10.62 1.76 -15.06
CA SER A 124 11.25 1.82 -16.39
C SER A 124 12.30 0.73 -16.62
N ASN A 125 12.96 0.26 -15.54
CA ASN A 125 14.04 -0.73 -15.59
C ASN A 125 13.55 -2.16 -15.29
N TYR A 126 12.25 -2.37 -15.11
CA TYR A 126 11.70 -3.71 -14.87
C TYR A 126 11.40 -4.44 -16.17
N ASP A 127 11.52 -5.77 -16.12
CA ASP A 127 11.13 -6.63 -17.24
C ASP A 127 9.64 -6.47 -17.55
N ASN A 128 9.30 -6.55 -18.83
CA ASN A 128 7.92 -6.54 -19.29
C ASN A 128 7.79 -7.50 -20.47
N PRO A 129 7.26 -8.71 -20.30
CA PRO A 129 6.48 -9.18 -19.13
C PRO A 129 7.32 -9.53 -17.91
N PHE A 130 6.67 -9.64 -16.75
CA PHE A 130 7.28 -10.04 -15.47
C PHE A 130 6.44 -11.11 -14.76
N THR A 131 7.00 -11.70 -13.72
CA THR A 131 6.32 -12.68 -12.85
C THR A 131 6.11 -12.07 -11.47
N ALA A 132 4.93 -12.21 -10.90
CA ALA A 132 4.65 -11.83 -9.53
C ALA A 132 3.77 -12.88 -8.83
N PHE A 133 3.88 -12.90 -7.51
CA PHE A 133 2.98 -13.66 -6.65
C PHE A 133 1.74 -12.82 -6.35
N HIS A 134 0.56 -13.36 -6.68
CA HIS A 134 -0.72 -12.74 -6.36
C HIS A 134 -1.37 -13.46 -5.18
N TRP A 135 -2.05 -12.68 -4.33
CA TRP A 135 -2.91 -13.16 -3.27
C TRP A 135 -4.07 -12.19 -3.10
N HIS A 136 -5.01 -12.23 -4.05
CA HIS A 136 -6.17 -11.33 -4.05
C HIS A 136 -7.36 -11.92 -4.82
N GLU A 137 -8.54 -11.28 -4.65
CA GLU A 137 -9.81 -11.62 -5.30
C GLU A 137 -10.23 -10.56 -6.32
#